data_29b24d54d6e41b05dbbb8732bdb27bb4
#
_entry.id   29b24d54d6e41b05dbbb8732bdb27bb4
#
_cell.length_a   1.000
_cell.length_b   1.000
_cell.length_c   1.000
_cell.angle_alpha   90.00
_cell.angle_beta   90.00
_cell.angle_gamma   90.00
#
_symmetry.space_group_name_H-M   'P 1'
#
loop_
_entity.id
_entity.type
_entity.pdbx_description
1 polymer ?
#
loop_
_entity_poly.entity_id
_entity_poly.type
_entity_poly.pdbx_seq_one_letter_code
_entity_poly.pdbx_strand_id
1 'polypeptide(L)'
;MSTSMRMRWARVEYQLDLRAPQRPVPLGVVVLADSADRVQSMLAGKAPRAGFTPEELKTVGPFGRSQLEGWVASMAKDLLAAIEKREDPLETLASIWCWNLRVVIEPDAAVQPGQTVRDVAARLYSRHLGAALPEGLSEPDGDWSVTELTYRTN
;
A
#
# COMPACT_ATOMS: atom_id res chain seq x y z
N MET A 1 -27.93 13.90 8.70
CA MET A 1 -27.30 13.89 7.39
C MET A 1 -26.07 12.98 7.41
N SER A 2 -26.10 11.97 6.58
CA SER A 2 -24.94 11.13 6.42
C SER A 2 -23.96 11.81 5.49
N THR A 3 -22.87 12.30 6.02
CA THR A 3 -21.73 12.68 5.20
C THR A 3 -21.11 11.39 4.67
N SER A 4 -21.05 11.23 3.36
CA SER A 4 -20.34 10.11 2.76
C SER A 4 -18.87 10.24 3.16
N MET A 5 -18.40 9.30 3.99
CA MET A 5 -16.99 9.24 4.32
C MET A 5 -16.20 8.74 3.11
N ARG A 6 -15.07 9.36 2.86
CA ARG A 6 -14.15 8.93 1.83
C ARG A 6 -12.82 8.62 2.46
N MET A 7 -12.17 7.60 1.96
CA MET A 7 -10.83 7.26 2.37
C MET A 7 -9.90 7.46 1.18
N ARG A 8 -8.75 8.02 1.45
CA ARG A 8 -7.70 8.20 0.44
C ARG A 8 -6.92 6.90 0.31
N TRP A 9 -6.44 6.62 -0.88
CA TRP A 9 -5.65 5.42 -1.09
C TRP A 9 -4.69 5.57 -2.27
N ALA A 10 -3.71 4.67 -2.30
CA ALA A 10 -2.73 4.60 -3.36
C ALA A 10 -2.42 3.14 -3.70
N ARG A 11 -2.09 2.89 -4.95
CA ARG A 11 -1.59 1.60 -5.41
C ARG A 11 -0.10 1.52 -5.19
N VAL A 12 0.38 0.35 -4.81
CA VAL A 12 1.82 0.06 -4.78
C VAL A 12 2.10 -0.92 -5.91
N GLU A 13 3.05 -0.58 -6.78
CA GLU A 13 3.34 -1.39 -7.96
C GLU A 13 4.81 -1.33 -8.32
N TYR A 14 5.26 -2.30 -9.12
CA TYR A 14 6.62 -2.35 -9.64
C TYR A 14 6.58 -2.32 -11.16
N GLN A 15 7.42 -1.48 -11.75
CA GLN A 15 7.58 -1.40 -13.19
C GLN A 15 9.06 -1.54 -13.53
N LEU A 16 9.40 -2.59 -14.28
CA LEU A 16 10.79 -2.89 -14.62
C LEU A 16 11.38 -1.81 -15.53
N ASP A 17 10.63 -1.41 -16.56
CA ASP A 17 11.10 -0.44 -17.54
C ASP A 17 10.15 0.76 -17.59
N LEU A 18 10.64 1.91 -17.12
CA LEU A 18 9.86 3.16 -17.11
C LEU A 18 9.66 3.75 -18.52
N ARG A 19 10.43 3.29 -19.50
CA ARG A 19 10.36 3.79 -20.88
C ARG A 19 9.39 2.99 -21.75
N ALA A 20 9.21 1.72 -21.44
CA ALA A 20 8.34 0.85 -22.21
C ALA A 20 6.95 0.79 -21.56
N PRO A 21 5.86 0.81 -22.33
CA PRO A 21 4.51 0.70 -21.77
C PRO A 21 4.18 -0.74 -21.38
N GLN A 22 4.94 -1.28 -20.44
CA GLN A 22 4.66 -2.58 -19.86
C GLN A 22 3.69 -2.44 -18.70
N ARG A 23 2.84 -3.45 -18.54
CA ARG A 23 1.91 -3.49 -17.43
C ARG A 23 2.69 -3.65 -16.12
N PRO A 24 2.53 -2.72 -15.15
CA PRO A 24 3.23 -2.85 -13.89
C PRO A 24 2.73 -4.04 -13.08
N VAL A 25 3.62 -4.59 -12.26
CA VAL A 25 3.28 -5.69 -11.35
C VAL A 25 2.61 -5.09 -10.12
N PRO A 26 1.35 -5.45 -9.81
CA PRO A 26 0.68 -4.95 -8.61
C PRO A 26 1.29 -5.60 -7.38
N LEU A 27 1.65 -4.77 -6.39
CA LEU A 27 2.28 -5.22 -5.17
C LEU A 27 1.42 -5.04 -3.93
N GLY A 28 0.65 -3.96 -3.87
CA GLY A 28 -0.11 -3.69 -2.67
C GLY A 28 -0.94 -2.42 -2.74
N VAL A 29 -1.49 -2.06 -1.59
CA VAL A 29 -2.30 -0.84 -1.43
C VAL A 29 -1.94 -0.15 -0.11
N VAL A 30 -2.10 1.17 -0.09
CA VAL A 30 -2.05 1.99 1.12
C VAL A 30 -3.39 2.68 1.23
N VAL A 31 -4.06 2.53 2.37
CA VAL A 31 -5.35 3.18 2.64
C VAL A 31 -5.20 4.09 3.86
N LEU A 32 -5.75 5.27 3.78
CA LEU A 32 -5.62 6.29 4.80
C LEU A 32 -6.99 6.87 5.15
N ALA A 33 -7.34 6.82 6.43
CA ALA A 33 -8.49 7.54 6.97
C ALA A 33 -7.98 8.56 7.96
N ASP A 34 -8.35 9.82 7.74
CA ASP A 34 -7.90 10.94 8.56
C ASP A 34 -9.12 11.57 9.23
N SER A 35 -9.11 11.61 10.55
CA SER A 35 -10.13 12.28 11.35
C SER A 35 -9.46 13.34 12.23
N ALA A 36 -10.29 14.15 12.92
CA ALA A 36 -9.78 15.28 13.72
C ALA A 36 -8.79 14.87 14.81
N ASP A 37 -8.92 13.67 15.35
CA ASP A 37 -8.16 13.21 16.51
C ASP A 37 -7.20 12.05 16.22
N ARG A 38 -7.31 11.43 15.05
CA ARG A 38 -6.46 10.27 14.73
C ARG A 38 -6.34 10.07 13.23
N VAL A 39 -5.24 9.47 12.85
CA VAL A 39 -4.99 8.99 11.49
C VAL A 39 -4.87 7.48 11.55
N GLN A 40 -5.66 6.79 10.75
CA GLN A 40 -5.57 5.34 10.62
C GLN A 40 -5.10 5.02 9.21
N SER A 41 -4.13 4.12 9.11
CA SER A 41 -3.65 3.70 7.80
C SER A 41 -3.39 2.22 7.78
N MET A 42 -3.45 1.65 6.60
CA MET A 42 -3.13 0.26 6.36
C MET A 42 -2.31 0.13 5.10
N LEU A 43 -1.14 -0.46 5.24
CA LEU A 43 -0.28 -0.81 4.13
C LEU A 43 -0.28 -2.33 4.00
N ALA A 44 -0.71 -2.83 2.87
CA ALA A 44 -0.81 -4.27 2.62
C ALA A 44 -0.19 -4.60 1.27
N GLY A 45 0.60 -5.67 1.22
CA GLY A 45 1.24 -6.08 -0.03
C GLY A 45 1.78 -7.50 0.00
N LYS A 46 2.22 -7.95 -1.15
CA LYS A 46 2.84 -9.25 -1.31
C LYS A 46 4.28 -9.22 -0.79
N ALA A 47 4.65 -10.21 -0.01
CA ALA A 47 6.06 -10.39 0.37
C ALA A 47 6.86 -10.89 -0.84
N PRO A 48 8.11 -10.41 -1.01
CA PRO A 48 8.90 -10.77 -2.19
C PRO A 48 9.26 -12.24 -2.29
N ARG A 49 9.33 -12.96 -1.17
CA ARG A 49 9.88 -14.31 -1.17
C ARG A 49 9.01 -15.38 -1.82
N ALA A 50 7.71 -15.34 -1.58
CA ALA A 50 6.82 -16.37 -2.06
C ALA A 50 5.56 -15.86 -2.73
N GLY A 51 5.35 -14.56 -2.73
CA GLY A 51 4.13 -13.93 -3.23
C GLY A 51 4.09 -13.71 -4.73
N PHE A 52 5.16 -14.03 -5.47
CA PHE A 52 5.24 -13.73 -6.88
C PHE A 52 5.14 -15.00 -7.74
N THR A 53 4.43 -14.88 -8.87
CA THR A 53 4.43 -15.90 -9.89
C THR A 53 5.80 -15.91 -10.60
N PRO A 54 6.15 -17.01 -11.31
CA PRO A 54 7.39 -17.03 -12.10
C PRO A 54 7.50 -15.88 -13.11
N GLU A 55 6.39 -15.48 -13.71
CA GLU A 55 6.37 -14.36 -14.65
C GLU A 55 6.62 -13.02 -13.96
N GLU A 56 6.01 -12.82 -12.80
CA GLU A 56 6.27 -11.63 -11.97
C GLU A 56 7.72 -11.55 -11.56
N LEU A 57 8.31 -12.66 -11.12
CA LEU A 57 9.72 -12.74 -10.75
C LEU A 57 10.64 -12.42 -11.92
N LYS A 58 10.28 -12.88 -13.11
CA LYS A 58 11.04 -12.58 -14.34
C LYS A 58 11.00 -11.08 -14.64
N THR A 59 9.82 -10.46 -14.50
CA THR A 59 9.64 -9.03 -14.72
C THR A 59 10.45 -8.22 -13.71
N VAL A 60 10.40 -8.60 -12.45
CA VAL A 60 11.06 -7.90 -11.35
C VAL A 60 12.57 -8.02 -11.44
N GLY A 61 13.08 -9.22 -11.78
CA GLY A 61 14.51 -9.46 -11.88
C GLY A 61 15.22 -9.46 -10.52
N PRO A 62 16.53 -9.79 -10.51
CA PRO A 62 17.28 -9.91 -9.24
C PRO A 62 17.44 -8.58 -8.50
N PHE A 63 17.66 -7.47 -9.21
CA PHE A 63 17.78 -6.16 -8.57
C PHE A 63 16.46 -5.70 -7.96
N GLY A 64 15.35 -5.93 -8.67
CA GLY A 64 14.03 -5.59 -8.15
C GLY A 64 13.67 -6.40 -6.91
N ARG A 65 14.03 -7.69 -6.90
CA ARG A 65 13.81 -8.54 -5.71
C ARG A 65 14.55 -8.00 -4.50
N SER A 66 15.80 -7.59 -4.69
CA SER A 66 16.60 -6.99 -3.62
C SER A 66 15.95 -5.70 -3.09
N GLN A 67 15.42 -4.88 -3.99
CA GLN A 67 14.73 -3.64 -3.61
C GLN A 67 13.40 -3.91 -2.89
N LEU A 68 12.70 -4.98 -3.27
CA LEU A 68 11.40 -5.31 -2.68
C LEU A 68 11.53 -5.91 -1.29
N GLU A 69 12.68 -6.53 -0.98
CA GLU A 69 12.91 -7.05 0.36
C GLU A 69 12.90 -5.90 1.37
N GLY A 70 12.01 -5.95 2.31
CA GLY A 70 11.86 -4.92 3.33
C GLY A 70 11.12 -3.67 2.87
N TRP A 71 10.56 -3.63 1.65
CA TRP A 71 9.86 -2.45 1.15
C TRP A 71 8.68 -2.05 2.02
N VAL A 72 7.94 -3.01 2.56
CA VAL A 72 6.79 -2.74 3.43
C VAL A 72 7.25 -2.02 4.70
N ALA A 73 8.33 -2.50 5.31
CA ALA A 73 8.88 -1.87 6.51
C ALA A 73 9.35 -0.44 6.24
N SER A 74 10.03 -0.23 5.11
CA SER A 74 10.50 1.10 4.71
C SER A 74 9.35 2.05 4.42
N MET A 75 8.34 1.59 3.69
CA MET A 75 7.15 2.40 3.40
C MET A 75 6.37 2.73 4.68
N ALA A 76 6.21 1.76 5.59
CA ALA A 76 5.55 2.00 6.87
C ALA A 76 6.28 3.04 7.70
N LYS A 77 7.60 3.00 7.69
CA LYS A 77 8.43 3.99 8.39
C LYS A 77 8.25 5.39 7.79
N ASP A 78 8.26 5.50 6.47
CA ASP A 78 8.05 6.76 5.78
C ASP A 78 6.63 7.30 6.04
N LEU A 79 5.64 6.41 6.02
CA LEU A 79 4.25 6.76 6.29
C LEU A 79 4.08 7.32 7.70
N LEU A 80 4.64 6.65 8.71
CA LEU A 80 4.58 7.10 10.08
C LEU A 80 5.29 8.43 10.26
N ALA A 81 6.46 8.60 9.67
CA ALA A 81 7.22 9.85 9.74
C ALA A 81 6.42 11.01 9.15
N ALA A 82 5.74 10.80 8.02
CA ALA A 82 4.91 11.82 7.40
C ALA A 82 3.73 12.21 8.31
N ILE A 83 3.08 11.22 8.92
CA ILE A 83 1.98 11.46 9.86
C ILE A 83 2.45 12.28 11.05
N GLU A 84 3.59 11.93 11.64
CA GLU A 84 4.16 12.63 12.80
C GLU A 84 4.54 14.07 12.47
N LYS A 85 5.03 14.31 11.26
CA LYS A 85 5.40 15.65 10.78
C LYS A 85 4.21 16.45 10.27
N ARG A 86 3.02 15.87 10.29
CA ARG A 86 1.79 16.48 9.76
C ARG A 86 1.90 16.84 8.28
N GLU A 87 2.68 16.09 7.54
CA GLU A 87 2.73 16.13 6.10
C GLU A 87 1.64 15.22 5.53
N ASP A 88 1.28 15.41 4.26
CA ASP A 88 0.35 14.52 3.59
C ASP A 88 1.03 13.16 3.38
N PRO A 89 0.56 12.08 4.06
CA PRO A 89 1.27 10.79 4.00
C PRO A 89 1.33 10.18 2.61
N LEU A 90 0.24 10.25 1.84
CA LEU A 90 0.21 9.65 0.50
C LEU A 90 1.07 10.44 -0.48
N GLU A 91 1.02 11.77 -0.43
CA GLU A 91 1.88 12.62 -1.25
C GLU A 91 3.35 12.38 -0.93
N THR A 92 3.68 12.23 0.35
CA THR A 92 5.04 11.94 0.79
C THR A 92 5.51 10.59 0.24
N LEU A 93 4.70 9.55 0.37
CA LEU A 93 5.03 8.24 -0.19
C LEU A 93 5.19 8.28 -1.70
N ALA A 94 4.28 8.93 -2.40
CA ALA A 94 4.33 9.03 -3.85
C ALA A 94 5.58 9.80 -4.32
N SER A 95 6.04 10.76 -3.54
CA SER A 95 7.26 11.52 -3.83
C SER A 95 8.53 10.69 -3.62
N ILE A 96 8.57 9.89 -2.56
CA ILE A 96 9.73 9.03 -2.25
C ILE A 96 9.76 7.81 -3.17
N TRP A 97 8.62 7.14 -3.34
CA TRP A 97 8.50 5.91 -4.11
C TRP A 97 7.88 6.22 -5.48
N CYS A 98 8.71 6.73 -6.38
CA CYS A 98 8.28 7.20 -7.69
C CYS A 98 9.11 6.64 -8.86
N TRP A 99 9.88 5.61 -8.61
CA TRP A 99 10.70 4.97 -9.63
C TRP A 99 10.11 3.61 -10.03
N ASN A 100 10.92 2.57 -10.11
CA ASN A 100 10.46 1.23 -10.47
C ASN A 100 9.45 0.70 -9.44
N LEU A 101 9.79 0.80 -8.15
CA LEU A 101 8.86 0.56 -7.06
C LEU A 101 8.19 1.90 -6.73
N ARG A 102 6.88 1.97 -6.91
CA ARG A 102 6.21 3.26 -6.82
C ARG A 102 4.86 3.20 -6.14
N VAL A 103 4.50 4.32 -5.54
CA VAL A 103 3.19 4.56 -4.93
C VAL A 103 2.44 5.54 -5.83
N VAL A 104 1.28 5.13 -6.33
CA VAL A 104 0.45 5.91 -7.25
C VAL A 104 -0.86 6.25 -6.56
N ILE A 105 -1.09 7.53 -6.31
CA ILE A 105 -2.30 8.01 -5.64
C ILE A 105 -3.48 7.85 -6.60
N GLU A 106 -4.56 7.28 -6.09
CA GLU A 106 -5.80 7.06 -6.83
C GLU A 106 -6.90 8.01 -6.33
N PRO A 107 -8.00 8.17 -7.08
CA PRO A 107 -9.16 8.89 -6.59
C PRO A 107 -9.68 8.27 -5.28
N ASP A 108 -10.24 9.11 -4.41
CA ASP A 108 -10.75 8.67 -3.10
C ASP A 108 -11.72 7.50 -3.24
N ALA A 109 -11.60 6.54 -2.33
CA ALA A 109 -12.50 5.40 -2.28
C ALA A 109 -13.79 5.75 -1.57
N ALA A 110 -14.92 5.32 -2.14
CA ALA A 110 -16.21 5.45 -1.47
C ALA A 110 -16.26 4.48 -0.28
N VAL A 111 -16.82 4.94 0.83
CA VAL A 111 -16.90 4.18 2.08
C VAL A 111 -18.36 4.05 2.50
N GLN A 112 -18.79 2.81 2.73
CA GLN A 112 -20.11 2.54 3.27
C GLN A 112 -20.13 2.80 4.79
N PRO A 113 -21.26 3.19 5.37
CA PRO A 113 -21.34 3.35 6.82
C PRO A 113 -20.89 2.10 7.57
N GLY A 114 -20.02 2.29 8.57
CA GLY A 114 -19.50 1.19 9.38
C GLY A 114 -18.26 0.50 8.82
N GLN A 115 -17.82 0.82 7.60
CA GLN A 115 -16.61 0.25 7.07
C GLN A 115 -15.36 0.84 7.73
N THR A 116 -14.42 -0.01 8.03
CA THR A 116 -13.11 0.37 8.59
C THR A 116 -12.08 0.53 7.48
N VAL A 117 -10.92 1.06 7.84
CA VAL A 117 -9.76 1.10 6.93
C VAL A 117 -9.44 -0.31 6.41
N ARG A 118 -9.55 -1.32 7.28
CA ARG A 118 -9.30 -2.71 6.87
C ARG A 118 -10.30 -3.20 5.82
N ASP A 119 -11.58 -2.87 5.99
CA ASP A 119 -12.62 -3.26 5.03
C ASP A 119 -12.36 -2.66 3.65
N VAL A 120 -12.03 -1.37 3.62
CA VAL A 120 -11.72 -0.67 2.37
C VAL A 120 -10.43 -1.22 1.75
N ALA A 121 -9.41 -1.44 2.57
CA ALA A 121 -8.15 -2.01 2.10
C ALA A 121 -8.35 -3.41 1.50
N ALA A 122 -9.18 -4.23 2.12
CA ALA A 122 -9.48 -5.58 1.61
C ALA A 122 -10.11 -5.51 0.21
N ARG A 123 -11.07 -4.61 0.02
CA ARG A 123 -11.74 -4.42 -1.26
C ARG A 123 -10.76 -3.93 -2.34
N LEU A 124 -9.96 -2.92 -2.01
CA LEU A 124 -9.01 -2.33 -2.96
C LEU A 124 -7.85 -3.29 -3.27
N TYR A 125 -7.38 -4.01 -2.27
CA TYR A 125 -6.35 -5.04 -2.45
C TYR A 125 -6.83 -6.11 -3.42
N SER A 126 -8.04 -6.64 -3.20
CA SER A 126 -8.63 -7.65 -4.06
C SER A 126 -8.77 -7.16 -5.51
N ARG A 127 -9.20 -5.92 -5.68
CA ARG A 127 -9.35 -5.30 -7.00
C ARG A 127 -8.01 -5.13 -7.70
N HIS A 128 -6.99 -4.67 -6.97
CA HIS A 128 -5.68 -4.35 -7.53
C HIS A 128 -4.84 -5.61 -7.78
N LEU A 129 -4.82 -6.52 -6.82
CA LEU A 129 -3.98 -7.71 -6.90
C LEU A 129 -4.70 -8.97 -7.38
N GLY A 130 -6.03 -8.96 -7.40
CA GLY A 130 -6.81 -10.12 -7.80
C GLY A 130 -6.83 -11.23 -6.77
N ALA A 131 -6.52 -10.94 -5.50
CA ALA A 131 -6.46 -11.91 -4.42
C ALA A 131 -7.07 -11.33 -3.15
N ALA A 132 -7.58 -12.19 -2.27
CA ALA A 132 -8.15 -11.74 -1.01
C ALA A 132 -7.05 -11.19 -0.09
N LEU A 133 -7.39 -10.13 0.65
CA LEU A 133 -6.51 -9.61 1.68
C LEU A 133 -6.42 -10.64 2.81
N PRO A 134 -5.21 -10.98 3.22
CA PRO A 134 -5.01 -11.95 4.28
C PRO A 134 -5.46 -11.44 5.64
N GLU A 135 -5.92 -12.34 6.50
CA GLU A 135 -6.44 -11.99 7.81
C GLU A 135 -5.37 -11.75 8.87
N GLY A 136 -4.16 -12.22 8.65
CA GLY A 136 -3.10 -12.13 9.64
C GLY A 136 -2.15 -10.96 9.44
N LEU A 137 -1.40 -10.62 10.48
CA LEU A 137 -0.24 -9.75 10.37
C LEU A 137 0.85 -10.47 9.57
N SER A 138 1.77 -9.71 8.98
CA SER A 138 2.83 -10.30 8.19
C SER A 138 3.69 -11.26 9.02
N GLU A 139 3.87 -12.47 8.52
CA GLU A 139 4.87 -13.37 9.05
C GLU A 139 6.16 -13.18 8.23
N PRO A 140 7.33 -13.33 8.85
CA PRO A 140 8.60 -13.11 8.13
C PRO A 140 8.75 -13.93 6.86
N ASP A 141 8.12 -15.10 6.80
CA ASP A 141 8.17 -16.01 5.65
C ASP A 141 6.86 -16.08 4.87
N GLY A 142 5.95 -15.13 5.13
CA GLY A 142 4.64 -15.11 4.47
C GLY A 142 4.68 -14.54 3.06
N ASP A 143 3.62 -14.83 2.31
CA ASP A 143 3.46 -14.36 0.93
C ASP A 143 3.14 -12.87 0.84
N TRP A 144 2.86 -12.24 1.94
CA TRP A 144 2.37 -10.87 1.98
C TRP A 144 2.64 -10.24 3.34
N SER A 145 2.61 -8.93 3.34
CA SER A 145 2.85 -8.13 4.54
C SER A 145 1.71 -7.16 4.74
N VAL A 146 1.25 -7.04 5.97
CA VAL A 146 0.19 -6.12 6.37
C VAL A 146 0.69 -5.32 7.56
N THR A 147 0.63 -4.00 7.45
CA THR A 147 0.98 -3.08 8.53
C THR A 147 -0.18 -2.13 8.77
N GLU A 148 -0.71 -2.12 9.98
CA GLU A 148 -1.75 -1.18 10.40
C GLU A 148 -1.12 -0.16 11.35
N LEU A 149 -1.39 1.11 11.10
CA LEU A 149 -0.92 2.20 11.92
C LEU A 149 -2.09 3.04 12.40
N THR A 150 -2.11 3.35 13.69
CA THR A 150 -3.04 4.31 14.27
C THR A 150 -2.25 5.35 15.03
N TYR A 151 -2.42 6.60 14.65
CA TYR A 151 -1.71 7.72 15.27
C TYR A 151 -2.73 8.71 15.81
N ARG A 152 -2.60 9.07 17.08
CA ARG A 152 -3.44 10.08 17.71
C ARG A 152 -2.76 11.43 17.60
N THR A 153 -3.49 12.39 17.07
CA THR A 153 -2.96 13.74 16.83
C THR A 153 -3.09 14.66 18.06
N ASN A 154 -3.76 14.19 19.09
CA ASN A 154 -3.92 14.93 20.35
C ASN A 154 -3.14 14.29 21.48
#